data_727a6593fb1d9ae063f54d93de4262db
#
_entry.id   727a6593fb1d9ae063f54d93de4262db
#
_cell.length_a   1.000
_cell.length_b   1.000
_cell.length_c   1.000
_cell.angle_alpha   90.00
_cell.angle_beta   90.00
_cell.angle_gamma   90.00
#
_symmetry.space_group_name_H-M   'P 1'
#
loop_
_entity.id
_entity.type
_entity.pdbx_description
1 polymer ?
#
loop_
_entity_poly.entity_id
_entity_poly.type
_entity_poly.pdbx_seq_one_letter_code
_entity_poly.pdbx_strand_id
1 'polypeptide(L)'
;MDYKITVNQAFETVIRSCSLPRSYADETWISEDIIEAYCQMFDAGYGYSIEVWDSGVVVGGLYGLAIGHGCFGESMFSTQTDVSKMAFYALMLLGRDNHLPWIDCQLVNEHLISLGACTLSRHEYLKSLQDVIKQPAIDWKNYQDGVFSSKTIAENARLIE
;
A
#
# COMPACT_ATOMS: atom_id res chain seq x y z
N MET A 1 -10.62 0.12 19.58
CA MET A 1 -10.75 1.22 18.62
C MET A 1 -11.23 0.63 17.31
N ASP A 2 -12.12 1.30 16.63
CA ASP A 2 -12.64 0.84 15.34
C ASP A 2 -12.13 1.82 14.27
N TYR A 3 -11.04 1.43 13.60
CA TYR A 3 -10.44 2.22 12.55
C TYR A 3 -11.23 2.06 11.25
N LYS A 4 -11.42 3.16 10.54
CA LYS A 4 -11.93 3.16 9.17
C LYS A 4 -10.75 3.04 8.21
N ILE A 5 -10.86 2.17 7.19
CA ILE A 5 -9.85 1.99 6.17
C ILE A 5 -10.43 2.33 4.81
N THR A 6 -9.76 3.18 4.07
CA THR A 6 -10.19 3.65 2.75
C THR A 6 -9.11 3.43 1.69
N VAL A 7 -9.49 3.56 0.44
CA VAL A 7 -8.62 3.46 -0.73
C VAL A 7 -8.73 4.75 -1.54
N ASN A 8 -7.60 5.37 -1.85
CA ASN A 8 -7.50 6.54 -2.73
C ASN A 8 -8.32 7.76 -2.27
N GLN A 9 -8.52 7.94 -0.96
CA GLN A 9 -9.27 9.07 -0.41
C GLN A 9 -8.37 10.24 -0.01
N ALA A 10 -7.08 9.99 0.28
CA ALA A 10 -6.15 11.00 0.79
C ALA A 10 -4.70 10.72 0.37
N PHE A 11 -4.46 10.47 -0.92
CA PHE A 11 -3.15 10.10 -1.44
C PHE A 11 -2.05 11.09 -1.04
N GLU A 12 -2.25 12.38 -1.27
CA GLU A 12 -1.27 13.42 -0.92
C GLU A 12 -0.99 13.46 0.59
N THR A 13 -2.01 13.28 1.43
CA THR A 13 -1.83 13.20 2.87
C THR A 13 -0.96 12.01 3.26
N VAL A 14 -1.14 10.86 2.61
CA VAL A 14 -0.35 9.66 2.88
C VAL A 14 1.10 9.85 2.48
N ILE A 15 1.39 10.29 1.25
CA ILE A 15 2.78 10.48 0.79
C ILE A 15 3.51 11.55 1.60
N ARG A 16 2.85 12.67 1.95
CA ARG A 16 3.40 13.69 2.84
C ARG A 16 3.69 13.15 4.24
N SER A 17 2.81 12.32 4.79
CA SER A 17 3.05 11.67 6.07
C SER A 17 4.22 10.69 6.01
N CYS A 18 4.41 10.00 4.88
CA CYS A 18 5.56 9.12 4.65
C CYS A 18 6.89 9.90 4.52
N SER A 19 6.85 11.19 4.12
CA SER A 19 8.03 12.04 3.97
C SER A 19 8.52 12.65 5.30
N LEU A 20 7.74 12.55 6.37
CA LEU A 20 8.14 13.10 7.68
C LEU A 20 9.29 12.28 8.29
N PRO A 21 10.18 12.94 9.05
CA PRO A 21 11.25 12.27 9.77
C PRO A 21 10.71 11.14 10.66
N ARG A 22 11.41 10.03 10.72
CA ARG A 22 11.07 8.88 11.55
C ARG A 22 11.97 8.84 12.77
N SER A 23 11.52 8.21 13.85
CA SER A 23 12.30 8.09 15.10
C SER A 23 13.68 7.43 14.91
N TYR A 24 13.90 6.75 13.80
CA TYR A 24 15.15 6.05 13.47
C TYR A 24 15.89 6.59 12.23
N ALA A 25 15.37 7.65 11.59
CA ALA A 25 16.00 8.26 10.41
C ALA A 25 15.58 9.74 10.31
N ASP A 26 16.55 10.63 10.37
CA ASP A 26 16.34 12.08 10.26
C ASP A 26 16.11 12.54 8.82
N GLU A 27 16.49 11.71 7.83
CA GLU A 27 16.34 12.01 6.41
C GLU A 27 15.40 11.03 5.72
N THR A 28 14.67 11.53 4.74
CA THR A 28 13.81 10.76 3.85
C THR A 28 14.21 10.97 2.40
N TRP A 29 14.03 9.93 1.57
CA TRP A 29 14.20 10.05 0.12
C TRP A 29 13.01 10.76 -0.56
N ILE A 30 11.90 10.97 0.16
CA ILE A 30 10.65 11.55 -0.37
C ILE A 30 10.76 13.08 -0.29
N SER A 31 11.33 13.71 -1.34
CA SER A 31 11.40 15.16 -1.50
C SER A 31 10.09 15.74 -2.05
N GLU A 32 9.96 17.07 -2.06
CA GLU A 32 8.80 17.74 -2.68
C GLU A 32 8.65 17.40 -4.16
N ASP A 33 9.75 17.31 -4.93
CA ASP A 33 9.71 16.91 -6.34
C ASP A 33 9.17 15.48 -6.51
N ILE A 34 9.52 14.58 -5.58
CA ILE A 34 9.00 13.21 -5.57
C ILE A 34 7.53 13.19 -5.20
N ILE A 35 7.10 13.97 -4.20
CA ILE A 35 5.68 14.09 -3.83
C ILE A 35 4.87 14.58 -5.04
N GLU A 36 5.32 15.63 -5.71
CA GLU A 36 4.65 16.16 -6.91
C GLU A 36 4.56 15.11 -8.02
N ALA A 37 5.67 14.43 -8.32
CA ALA A 37 5.69 13.39 -9.36
C ALA A 37 4.73 12.24 -9.06
N TYR A 38 4.67 11.77 -7.81
CA TYR A 38 3.74 10.70 -7.42
C TYR A 38 2.28 11.16 -7.40
N CYS A 39 2.00 12.42 -7.03
CA CYS A 39 0.65 12.99 -7.16
C CYS A 39 0.21 13.03 -8.64
N GLN A 40 1.10 13.42 -9.56
CA GLN A 40 0.82 13.36 -11.00
C GLN A 40 0.57 11.94 -11.48
N MET A 41 1.32 10.95 -11.00
CA MET A 41 1.08 9.53 -11.30
C MET A 41 -0.27 9.06 -10.75
N PHE A 42 -0.65 9.51 -9.56
CA PHE A 42 -1.95 9.23 -8.98
C PHE A 42 -3.10 9.80 -9.84
N ASP A 43 -2.99 11.07 -10.25
CA ASP A 43 -3.98 11.73 -11.12
C ASP A 43 -4.09 11.06 -12.49
N ALA A 44 -2.98 10.51 -12.99
CA ALA A 44 -2.93 9.73 -14.21
C ALA A 44 -3.49 8.28 -14.07
N GLY A 45 -3.89 7.87 -12.86
CA GLY A 45 -4.49 6.57 -12.56
C GLY A 45 -3.50 5.44 -12.28
N TYR A 46 -2.21 5.75 -12.11
CA TYR A 46 -1.18 4.77 -11.76
C TYR A 46 -0.87 4.71 -10.26
N GLY A 47 -1.16 5.78 -9.51
CA GLY A 47 -0.96 5.78 -8.07
C GLY A 47 -2.13 5.15 -7.31
N TYR A 48 -1.82 4.59 -6.15
CA TYR A 48 -2.82 4.17 -5.18
C TYR A 48 -2.37 4.49 -3.76
N SER A 49 -3.35 4.64 -2.86
CA SER A 49 -3.12 4.76 -1.43
C SER A 49 -4.13 3.95 -0.63
N ILE A 50 -3.72 3.55 0.55
CA ILE A 50 -4.59 2.96 1.57
C ILE A 50 -4.44 3.78 2.84
N GLU A 51 -5.54 4.27 3.35
CA GLU A 51 -5.58 5.13 4.53
C GLU A 51 -6.23 4.41 5.70
N VAL A 52 -5.67 4.60 6.88
CA VAL A 52 -6.26 4.20 8.17
C VAL A 52 -6.63 5.46 8.94
N TRP A 53 -7.91 5.58 9.27
CA TRP A 53 -8.48 6.75 9.92
C TRP A 53 -8.89 6.44 11.35
N ASP A 54 -8.58 7.36 12.25
CA ASP A 54 -9.09 7.44 13.61
C ASP A 54 -9.77 8.79 13.82
N SER A 55 -11.08 8.77 14.14
CA SER A 55 -11.84 10.00 14.44
C SER A 55 -11.72 11.09 13.37
N GLY A 56 -11.64 10.70 12.08
CA GLY A 56 -11.55 11.62 10.94
C GLY A 56 -10.13 12.11 10.62
N VAL A 57 -9.10 11.58 11.28
CA VAL A 57 -7.69 11.88 11.03
C VAL A 57 -7.00 10.65 10.45
N VAL A 58 -6.15 10.82 9.44
CA VAL A 58 -5.31 9.74 8.89
C VAL A 58 -4.18 9.47 9.88
N VAL A 59 -4.20 8.29 10.49
CA VAL A 59 -3.22 7.89 11.52
C VAL A 59 -2.22 6.85 11.03
N GLY A 60 -2.42 6.33 9.84
CA GLY A 60 -1.51 5.44 9.15
C GLY A 60 -1.93 5.22 7.72
N GLY A 61 -1.05 4.65 6.93
CA GLY A 61 -1.33 4.36 5.54
C GLY A 61 -0.09 3.96 4.77
N LEU A 62 -0.32 3.64 3.51
CA LEU A 62 0.72 3.34 2.54
C LEU A 62 0.32 3.88 1.17
N TYR A 63 1.30 4.08 0.31
CA TYR A 63 1.07 4.41 -1.09
C TYR A 63 1.99 3.61 -2.01
N GLY A 64 1.63 3.56 -3.26
CA GLY A 64 2.39 2.89 -4.28
C GLY A 64 1.90 3.17 -5.69
N LEU A 65 2.43 2.40 -6.63
CA LEU A 65 2.05 2.43 -8.04
C LEU A 65 1.46 1.08 -8.46
N ALA A 66 0.52 1.11 -9.40
CA ALA A 66 -0.03 -0.06 -10.05
C ALA A 66 -0.01 0.12 -11.57
N ILE A 67 0.60 -0.83 -12.27
CA ILE A 67 0.71 -0.84 -13.73
C ILE A 67 0.21 -2.19 -14.20
N GLY A 68 -0.95 -2.22 -14.85
CA GLY A 68 -1.65 -3.47 -15.10
C GLY A 68 -1.96 -4.17 -13.77
N HIS A 69 -1.56 -5.43 -13.62
CA HIS A 69 -1.59 -6.18 -12.36
C HIS A 69 -0.27 -6.14 -11.58
N GLY A 70 0.73 -5.37 -12.02
CA GLY A 70 1.93 -5.10 -11.27
C GLY A 70 1.64 -4.09 -10.17
N CYS A 71 1.80 -4.48 -8.91
CA CYS A 71 1.55 -3.65 -7.74
C CYS A 71 2.86 -3.40 -6.99
N PHE A 72 3.23 -2.13 -6.83
CA PHE A 72 4.51 -1.69 -6.26
C PHE A 72 4.23 -0.85 -5.03
N GLY A 73 4.64 -1.35 -3.84
CA GLY A 73 4.55 -0.61 -2.59
C GLY A 73 5.75 0.31 -2.45
N GLU A 74 5.54 1.59 -2.21
CA GLU A 74 6.60 2.60 -2.13
C GLU A 74 6.98 2.92 -0.70
N SER A 75 6.02 3.32 0.12
CA SER A 75 6.28 3.64 1.52
C SER A 75 5.02 3.51 2.36
N MET A 76 5.21 3.40 3.67
CA MET A 76 4.13 3.40 4.64
C MET A 76 4.50 4.24 5.86
N PHE A 77 3.51 4.75 6.57
CA PHE A 77 3.69 5.48 7.82
C PHE A 77 2.69 5.02 8.87
N SER A 78 2.98 5.36 10.12
CA SER A 78 2.17 5.01 11.27
C SER A 78 2.40 6.01 12.39
N THR A 79 1.36 6.60 12.92
CA THR A 79 1.39 7.45 14.12
C THR A 79 0.93 6.70 15.37
N GLN A 80 0.35 5.51 15.20
CA GLN A 80 -0.13 4.63 16.26
C GLN A 80 0.33 3.21 15.99
N THR A 81 0.38 2.39 17.04
CA THR A 81 0.81 0.99 16.94
C THR A 81 -0.06 0.20 15.97
N ASP A 82 0.57 -0.57 15.10
CA ASP A 82 -0.01 -1.52 14.15
C ASP A 82 -0.88 -0.93 13.02
N VAL A 83 -1.14 0.37 12.94
CA VAL A 83 -2.01 0.92 11.89
C VAL A 83 -1.41 0.80 10.48
N SER A 84 -0.09 0.86 10.32
CA SER A 84 0.55 0.59 9.02
C SER A 84 0.39 -0.87 8.59
N LYS A 85 0.37 -1.80 9.54
CA LYS A 85 0.09 -3.22 9.26
C LYS A 85 -1.34 -3.41 8.79
N MET A 86 -2.31 -2.67 9.36
CA MET A 86 -3.70 -2.69 8.90
C MET A 86 -3.81 -2.22 7.44
N ALA A 87 -3.12 -1.13 7.08
CA ALA A 87 -3.08 -0.65 5.70
C ALA A 87 -2.46 -1.69 4.76
N PHE A 88 -1.34 -2.29 5.15
CA PHE A 88 -0.68 -3.33 4.36
C PHE A 88 -1.56 -4.58 4.22
N TYR A 89 -2.23 -4.99 5.27
CA TYR A 89 -3.15 -6.11 5.24
C TYR A 89 -4.35 -5.85 4.32
N ALA A 90 -4.91 -4.63 4.34
CA ALA A 90 -5.96 -4.23 3.40
C ALA A 90 -5.45 -4.33 1.95
N LEU A 91 -4.22 -3.89 1.66
CA LEU A 91 -3.61 -4.05 0.34
C LEU A 91 -3.47 -5.52 -0.06
N MET A 92 -3.10 -6.41 0.86
CA MET A 92 -3.04 -7.85 0.58
C MET A 92 -4.42 -8.44 0.25
N LEU A 93 -5.48 -8.03 0.95
CA LEU A 93 -6.85 -8.45 0.64
C LEU A 93 -7.27 -7.98 -0.76
N LEU A 94 -6.99 -6.71 -1.10
CA LEU A 94 -7.24 -6.17 -2.43
C LEU A 94 -6.46 -6.92 -3.51
N GLY A 95 -5.19 -7.23 -3.21
CA GLY A 95 -4.34 -8.02 -4.10
C GLY A 95 -4.91 -9.42 -4.36
N ARG A 96 -5.39 -10.10 -3.33
CA ARG A 96 -6.07 -11.40 -3.43
C ARG A 96 -7.33 -11.30 -4.29
N ASP A 97 -8.18 -10.32 -4.04
CA ASP A 97 -9.46 -10.15 -4.74
C ASP A 97 -9.26 -9.80 -6.23
N ASN A 98 -8.15 -9.16 -6.57
CA ASN A 98 -7.74 -8.87 -7.95
C ASN A 98 -6.80 -9.93 -8.54
N HIS A 99 -6.54 -11.03 -7.85
CA HIS A 99 -5.65 -12.11 -8.29
C HIS A 99 -4.23 -11.61 -8.64
N LEU A 100 -3.72 -10.62 -7.89
CA LEU A 100 -2.35 -10.13 -8.09
C LEU A 100 -1.36 -11.23 -7.68
N PRO A 101 -0.36 -11.54 -8.52
CA PRO A 101 0.60 -12.60 -8.20
C PRO A 101 1.55 -12.22 -7.07
N TRP A 102 1.77 -10.91 -6.87
CA TRP A 102 2.66 -10.37 -5.85
C TRP A 102 2.41 -8.86 -5.65
N ILE A 103 2.91 -8.35 -4.53
CA ILE A 103 3.11 -6.93 -4.25
C ILE A 103 4.62 -6.73 -4.09
N ASP A 104 5.22 -5.92 -4.95
CA ASP A 104 6.65 -5.64 -4.90
C ASP A 104 6.94 -4.64 -3.77
N CYS A 105 7.74 -5.08 -2.80
CA CYS A 105 8.20 -4.25 -1.68
C CYS A 105 9.66 -3.80 -1.85
N GLN A 106 10.27 -4.01 -3.01
CA GLN A 106 11.63 -3.69 -3.47
C GLN A 106 12.74 -4.32 -2.62
N LEU A 107 12.79 -4.06 -1.33
CA LEU A 107 13.88 -4.47 -0.44
C LEU A 107 13.38 -5.38 0.67
N VAL A 108 14.21 -6.35 1.00
CA VAL A 108 14.00 -7.23 2.16
C VAL A 108 14.36 -6.50 3.44
N ASN A 109 13.48 -6.56 4.43
CA ASN A 109 13.75 -6.19 5.81
C ASN A 109 12.95 -7.08 6.76
N GLU A 110 13.36 -7.13 8.03
CA GLU A 110 12.74 -8.00 9.04
C GLU A 110 11.24 -7.71 9.23
N HIS A 111 10.84 -6.44 9.13
CA HIS A 111 9.44 -6.05 9.24
C HIS A 111 8.59 -6.65 8.11
N LEU A 112 9.03 -6.52 6.85
CA LEU A 112 8.32 -7.10 5.70
C LEU A 112 8.31 -8.64 5.75
N ILE A 113 9.42 -9.27 6.18
CA ILE A 113 9.48 -10.73 6.39
C ILE A 113 8.44 -11.15 7.43
N SER A 114 8.29 -10.41 8.53
CA SER A 114 7.28 -10.71 9.55
C SER A 114 5.83 -10.58 9.04
N LEU A 115 5.62 -9.88 7.92
CA LEU A 115 4.34 -9.74 7.22
C LEU A 115 4.18 -10.75 6.06
N GLY A 116 5.11 -11.70 5.93
CA GLY A 116 5.04 -12.76 4.92
C GLY A 116 5.79 -12.48 3.61
N ALA A 117 6.60 -11.41 3.55
CA ALA A 117 7.41 -11.14 2.35
C ALA A 117 8.46 -12.22 2.13
N CYS A 118 8.67 -12.56 0.87
CA CYS A 118 9.72 -13.48 0.42
C CYS A 118 10.49 -12.90 -0.77
N THR A 119 11.63 -13.50 -1.10
CA THR A 119 12.44 -13.10 -2.25
C THR A 119 12.12 -13.93 -3.47
N LEU A 120 12.12 -13.28 -4.63
CA LEU A 120 12.13 -13.94 -5.94
C LEU A 120 13.50 -13.77 -6.58
N SER A 121 13.91 -14.75 -7.40
CA SER A 121 15.07 -14.54 -8.26
C SER A 121 14.76 -13.44 -9.30
N ARG A 122 15.80 -12.68 -9.72
CA ARG A 122 15.63 -11.65 -10.75
C ARG A 122 14.97 -12.20 -12.02
N HIS A 123 15.31 -13.43 -12.41
CA HIS A 123 14.75 -14.06 -13.61
C HIS A 123 13.25 -14.31 -13.47
N GLU A 124 12.81 -14.89 -12.36
CA GLU A 124 11.38 -15.14 -12.08
C GLU A 124 10.60 -13.83 -11.98
N TYR A 125 11.16 -12.84 -11.29
CA TYR A 125 10.55 -11.52 -11.18
C TYR A 125 10.35 -10.86 -12.54
N LEU A 126 11.41 -10.77 -13.38
CA LEU A 126 11.32 -10.14 -14.70
C LEU A 126 10.35 -10.86 -15.65
N LYS A 127 10.30 -12.20 -15.58
CA LYS A 127 9.33 -12.98 -16.34
C LYS A 127 7.89 -12.64 -15.91
N SER A 128 7.62 -12.65 -14.61
CA SER A 128 6.31 -12.32 -14.08
C SER A 128 5.94 -10.86 -14.38
N LEU A 129 6.88 -9.92 -14.25
CA LEU A 129 6.67 -8.51 -14.54
C LEU A 129 6.18 -8.26 -15.96
N GLN A 130 6.79 -8.92 -16.96
CA GLN A 130 6.39 -8.80 -18.36
C GLN A 130 4.95 -9.23 -18.61
N ASP A 131 4.43 -10.15 -17.82
CA ASP A 131 3.06 -10.64 -17.95
C ASP A 131 2.07 -9.74 -17.21
N VAL A 132 2.38 -9.32 -15.97
CA VAL A 132 1.43 -8.54 -15.15
C VAL A 132 1.21 -7.13 -15.65
N ILE A 133 2.24 -6.46 -16.20
CA ILE A 133 2.10 -5.09 -16.74
C ILE A 133 1.22 -5.01 -18.00
N LYS A 134 0.96 -6.15 -18.67
CA LYS A 134 0.08 -6.25 -19.85
C LYS A 134 -1.37 -6.55 -19.48
N GLN A 135 -1.64 -6.91 -18.24
CA GLN A 135 -2.99 -7.16 -17.75
C GLN A 135 -3.78 -5.84 -17.66
N PRO A 136 -5.11 -5.89 -17.65
CA PRO A 136 -5.92 -4.71 -17.41
C PRO A 136 -5.52 -4.01 -16.11
N ALA A 137 -5.65 -2.68 -16.06
CA ALA A 137 -5.41 -1.94 -14.82
C ALA A 137 -6.41 -2.35 -13.73
N ILE A 138 -5.98 -2.29 -12.47
CA ILE A 138 -6.85 -2.51 -11.32
C ILE A 138 -7.89 -1.37 -11.30
N ASP A 139 -9.16 -1.72 -11.19
CA ASP A 139 -10.23 -0.74 -11.03
C ASP A 139 -10.37 -0.32 -9.55
N TRP A 140 -9.57 0.65 -9.15
CA TRP A 140 -9.59 1.19 -7.78
C TRP A 140 -10.93 1.83 -7.39
N LYS A 141 -11.77 2.23 -8.36
CA LYS A 141 -13.08 2.86 -8.09
C LYS A 141 -14.02 1.89 -7.37
N ASN A 142 -13.89 0.60 -7.62
CA ASN A 142 -14.67 -0.42 -6.93
C ASN A 142 -14.39 -0.47 -5.41
N TYR A 143 -13.29 0.15 -4.95
CA TYR A 143 -12.88 0.17 -3.55
C TYR A 143 -12.96 1.54 -2.89
N GLN A 144 -13.19 2.62 -3.66
CA GLN A 144 -13.26 3.99 -3.11
C GLN A 144 -14.39 4.17 -2.09
N ASP A 145 -15.54 3.50 -2.31
CA ASP A 145 -16.67 3.49 -1.39
C ASP A 145 -16.60 2.32 -0.38
N GLY A 146 -15.65 1.41 -0.58
CA GLY A 146 -15.41 0.25 0.28
C GLY A 146 -14.71 0.66 1.57
N VAL A 147 -15.47 0.72 2.64
CA VAL A 147 -14.91 0.90 3.98
C VAL A 147 -14.59 -0.47 4.53
N PHE A 148 -13.29 -0.77 4.64
CA PHE A 148 -12.86 -1.85 5.50
C PHE A 148 -12.83 -1.30 6.94
N SER A 149 -13.41 -2.04 7.89
CA SER A 149 -13.14 -1.77 9.31
C SER A 149 -11.98 -2.63 9.79
N SER A 150 -11.32 -2.19 10.85
CA SER A 150 -10.31 -3.02 11.51
C SER A 150 -10.88 -4.37 11.95
N LYS A 151 -12.18 -4.42 12.23
CA LYS A 151 -12.93 -5.63 12.57
C LYS A 151 -13.04 -6.58 11.36
N THR A 152 -13.40 -6.06 10.20
CA THR A 152 -13.47 -6.84 8.95
C THR A 152 -12.10 -7.41 8.57
N ILE A 153 -11.03 -6.63 8.77
CA ILE A 153 -9.66 -7.10 8.53
C ILE A 153 -9.31 -8.24 9.48
N ALA A 154 -9.61 -8.11 10.79
CA ALA A 154 -9.33 -9.15 11.77
C ALA A 154 -10.14 -10.45 11.52
N GLU A 155 -11.36 -10.34 11.03
CA GLU A 155 -12.20 -11.49 10.65
C GLU A 155 -11.62 -12.22 9.44
N ASN A 156 -11.17 -11.49 8.41
CA ASN A 156 -10.55 -12.06 7.22
C ASN A 156 -9.14 -12.63 7.48
N ALA A 157 -8.40 -12.07 8.45
CA ALA A 157 -7.08 -12.59 8.82
C ALA A 157 -7.13 -14.03 9.32
N ARG A 158 -8.19 -14.39 10.05
CA ARG A 158 -8.41 -15.74 10.57
C ARG A 158 -8.75 -16.79 9.50
N LEU A 159 -9.05 -16.37 8.26
CA LEU A 159 -9.37 -17.25 7.15
C LEU A 159 -8.12 -17.61 6.31
N ILE A 160 -6.95 -17.07 6.66
CA ILE A 160 -5.69 -17.28 5.93
C ILE A 160 -4.73 -18.18 6.72
N GLU A 161 -5.03 -18.49 7.99
CA GLU A 161 -4.36 -19.51 8.80
C GLU A 161 -4.88 -20.93 8.45
#